data_1e62daecd1f7f9cb720b169c791a5af9
#
_entry.id   1e62daecd1f7f9cb720b169c791a5af9
#
_cell.length_a   1.000
_cell.length_b   1.000
_cell.length_c   1.000
_cell.angle_alpha   90.00
_cell.angle_beta   90.00
_cell.angle_gamma   90.00
#
_symmetry.space_group_name_H-M   'P 1'
#
loop_
_entity.id
_entity.type
_entity.pdbx_description
1 polymer ?
#
loop_
_entity_poly.entity_id
_entity_poly.type
_entity_poly.pdbx_seq_one_letter_code
_entity_poly.pdbx_strand_id
1 'polypeptide(L)'
;FGKVGYVKNLKKKKPNLIFGLCGCMAQEEVVIKRILEKHPHIDLIFGTHNIHRLPTLLKEAMFSKEMVVEVWSKEGDVIENTPVTRANGHKAWVNIMYGCNKFCTYCIVPYTRGKERSRLMDDIIEEVKGLKADGYQEITLLGQNVNSYGKDLEEDYDFATLLEEVAKTGIARIRFTTSHPWDFSREMIEIINQYDNIMPYIHLPVQSGNTEILKLMGRRYTREQYLELFHMIKEVMPDCSITTDIIVGFPNETE
;
A
#
# COMPACT_ATOMS: atom_id res chain seq x y z
N PHE A 1 -13.26 6.89 13.39
CA PHE A 1 -14.32 7.79 13.90
C PHE A 1 -13.81 8.86 14.88
N GLY A 2 -12.74 8.64 15.67
CA GLY A 2 -12.19 9.63 16.59
C GLY A 2 -11.82 10.97 15.94
N LYS A 3 -11.10 10.92 14.80
CA LYS A 3 -10.75 12.12 14.02
C LYS A 3 -11.99 12.85 13.47
N VAL A 4 -13.04 12.12 13.08
CA VAL A 4 -14.32 12.69 12.61
C VAL A 4 -14.98 13.51 13.72
N GLY A 5 -14.98 12.99 14.95
CA GLY A 5 -15.47 13.72 16.12
C GLY A 5 -14.65 14.98 16.44
N TYR A 6 -13.33 14.90 16.32
CA TYR A 6 -12.45 16.06 16.48
C TYR A 6 -12.77 17.18 15.47
N VAL A 7 -12.92 16.83 14.19
CA VAL A 7 -13.21 17.80 13.12
C VAL A 7 -14.60 18.44 13.32
N LYS A 8 -15.59 17.72 13.87
CA LYS A 8 -16.88 18.30 14.25
C LYS A 8 -16.70 19.51 15.18
N ASN A 9 -15.82 19.40 16.17
CA ASN A 9 -15.53 20.50 17.08
C ASN A 9 -14.71 21.62 16.42
N LEU A 10 -13.84 21.26 15.47
CA LEU A 10 -13.07 22.25 14.71
C LEU A 10 -13.98 23.08 13.78
N LYS A 11 -14.96 22.46 13.11
CA LYS A 11 -15.97 23.16 12.27
C LYS A 11 -16.80 24.16 13.06
N LYS A 12 -17.10 23.90 14.34
CA LYS A 12 -17.78 24.89 15.19
C LYS A 12 -16.99 26.20 15.33
N LYS A 13 -15.66 26.11 15.34
CA LYS A 13 -14.75 27.26 15.43
C LYS A 13 -14.43 27.87 14.07
N LYS A 14 -14.53 27.07 13.00
CA LYS A 14 -14.23 27.42 11.61
C LYS A 14 -15.38 26.97 10.72
N PRO A 15 -16.50 27.68 10.64
CA PRO A 15 -17.71 27.24 9.92
C PRO A 15 -17.48 26.98 8.43
N ASN A 16 -16.53 27.68 7.81
CA ASN A 16 -16.18 27.55 6.38
C ASN A 16 -15.18 26.42 6.12
N LEU A 17 -14.79 25.63 7.14
CA LEU A 17 -13.91 24.50 6.96
C LEU A 17 -14.64 23.40 6.19
N ILE A 18 -14.08 23.01 5.04
CA ILE A 18 -14.54 21.84 4.29
C ILE A 18 -13.79 20.62 4.80
N PHE A 19 -14.55 19.59 5.14
CA PHE A 19 -14.02 18.33 5.62
C PHE A 19 -14.36 17.18 4.67
N GLY A 20 -13.33 16.67 3.98
CA GLY A 20 -13.42 15.48 3.14
C GLY A 20 -12.95 14.22 3.87
N LEU A 21 -13.65 13.12 3.66
CA LEU A 21 -13.27 11.78 4.09
C LEU A 21 -12.96 10.93 2.87
N CYS A 22 -11.77 10.32 2.83
CA CYS A 22 -11.39 9.37 1.78
C CYS A 22 -10.62 8.18 2.33
N GLY A 23 -10.42 7.19 1.49
CA GLY A 23 -9.62 5.99 1.80
C GLY A 23 -10.44 4.71 1.87
N CYS A 24 -9.80 3.60 2.29
CA CYS A 24 -10.40 2.26 2.25
C CYS A 24 -11.75 2.16 3.01
N MET A 25 -11.87 2.83 4.16
CA MET A 25 -13.15 2.84 4.90
C MET A 25 -14.29 3.53 4.15
N ALA A 26 -13.98 4.53 3.31
CA ALA A 26 -14.96 5.21 2.48
C ALA A 26 -15.39 4.36 1.27
N GLN A 27 -14.78 3.20 1.06
CA GLN A 27 -15.16 2.23 0.03
C GLN A 27 -16.24 1.26 0.54
N GLU A 28 -16.46 1.18 1.86
CA GLU A 28 -17.39 0.25 2.49
C GLU A 28 -18.79 0.87 2.63
N GLU A 29 -19.78 0.27 1.99
CA GLU A 29 -21.17 0.76 1.97
C GLU A 29 -21.76 0.93 3.37
N VAL A 30 -21.50 -0.02 4.27
CA VAL A 30 -21.95 0.02 5.67
C VAL A 30 -21.36 1.22 6.42
N VAL A 31 -20.09 1.55 6.13
CA VAL A 31 -19.40 2.69 6.74
C VAL A 31 -19.98 3.99 6.21
N ILE A 32 -20.20 4.08 4.88
CA ILE A 32 -20.82 5.25 4.25
C ILE A 32 -22.20 5.52 4.84
N LYS A 33 -23.08 4.53 4.91
CA LYS A 33 -24.43 4.65 5.51
C LYS A 33 -24.35 5.19 6.93
N ARG A 34 -23.45 4.63 7.76
CA ARG A 34 -23.23 5.09 9.13
C ARG A 34 -22.74 6.53 9.21
N ILE A 35 -21.91 6.96 8.26
CA ILE A 35 -21.40 8.34 8.19
C ILE A 35 -22.53 9.29 7.82
N LEU A 36 -23.31 8.98 6.81
CA LEU A 36 -24.46 9.79 6.37
C LEU A 36 -25.45 10.02 7.51
N GLU A 37 -25.74 8.99 8.31
CA GLU A 37 -26.68 9.07 9.43
C GLU A 37 -26.12 9.85 10.63
N LYS A 38 -24.85 9.68 10.98
CA LYS A 38 -24.29 10.11 12.27
C LYS A 38 -23.32 11.30 12.18
N HIS A 39 -22.86 11.64 10.98
CA HIS A 39 -21.81 12.62 10.78
C HIS A 39 -22.12 13.66 9.69
N PRO A 40 -23.25 14.39 9.78
CA PRO A 40 -23.68 15.35 8.76
C PRO A 40 -22.75 16.57 8.61
N HIS A 41 -21.70 16.67 9.43
CA HIS A 41 -20.69 17.72 9.35
C HIS A 41 -19.55 17.40 8.37
N ILE A 42 -19.58 16.24 7.72
CA ILE A 42 -18.69 15.90 6.62
C ILE A 42 -19.27 16.51 5.34
N ASP A 43 -18.45 17.14 4.53
CA ASP A 43 -18.87 17.81 3.31
C ASP A 43 -18.65 16.96 2.07
N LEU A 44 -17.66 16.05 2.14
CA LEU A 44 -17.20 15.26 0.99
C LEU A 44 -16.79 13.85 1.40
N ILE A 45 -17.28 12.84 0.69
CA ILE A 45 -16.82 11.44 0.83
C ILE A 45 -16.45 10.91 -0.57
N PHE A 46 -15.24 10.36 -0.70
CA PHE A 46 -14.82 9.70 -1.93
C PHE A 46 -13.92 8.48 -1.65
N GLY A 47 -13.92 7.55 -2.59
CA GLY A 47 -13.23 6.27 -2.45
C GLY A 47 -11.74 6.33 -2.77
N THR A 48 -11.11 5.15 -2.79
CA THR A 48 -9.69 4.98 -3.15
C THR A 48 -9.47 5.06 -4.67
N HIS A 49 -10.50 4.76 -5.47
CA HIS A 49 -10.39 4.64 -6.92
C HIS A 49 -10.51 5.97 -7.66
N ASN A 50 -11.03 6.99 -7.01
CA ASN A 50 -11.31 8.29 -7.63
C ASN A 50 -10.61 9.48 -6.94
N ILE A 51 -9.45 9.24 -6.31
CA ILE A 51 -8.68 10.28 -5.61
C ILE A 51 -8.26 11.44 -6.54
N HIS A 52 -8.01 11.16 -7.81
CA HIS A 52 -7.67 12.15 -8.84
C HIS A 52 -8.78 13.16 -9.07
N ARG A 53 -10.03 12.81 -8.72
CA ARG A 53 -11.19 13.70 -8.83
C ARG A 53 -11.30 14.71 -7.68
N LEU A 54 -10.44 14.62 -6.68
CA LEU A 54 -10.49 15.50 -5.50
C LEU A 54 -10.63 17.00 -5.85
N PRO A 55 -9.92 17.59 -6.84
CA PRO A 55 -10.08 19.00 -7.16
C PRO A 55 -11.50 19.35 -7.62
N THR A 56 -12.14 18.48 -8.40
CA THR A 56 -13.52 18.64 -8.88
C THR A 56 -14.51 18.50 -7.73
N LEU A 57 -14.39 17.43 -6.95
CA LEU A 57 -15.27 17.13 -5.81
C LEU A 57 -15.17 18.20 -4.73
N LEU A 58 -13.97 18.75 -4.51
CA LEU A 58 -13.78 19.86 -3.58
C LEU A 58 -14.52 21.11 -4.04
N LYS A 59 -14.44 21.45 -5.34
CA LYS A 59 -15.22 22.58 -5.89
C LYS A 59 -16.71 22.36 -5.71
N GLU A 60 -17.22 21.16 -6.01
CA GLU A 60 -18.62 20.82 -5.79
C GLU A 60 -19.03 21.00 -4.31
N ALA A 61 -18.22 20.48 -3.38
CA ALA A 61 -18.48 20.63 -1.94
C ALA A 61 -18.44 22.08 -1.45
N MET A 62 -17.67 22.96 -2.11
CA MET A 62 -17.66 24.41 -1.77
C MET A 62 -18.97 25.12 -2.08
N PHE A 63 -19.69 24.66 -3.09
CA PHE A 63 -20.92 25.29 -3.57
C PHE A 63 -22.17 24.50 -3.19
N SER A 64 -22.03 23.23 -2.81
CA SER A 64 -23.14 22.39 -2.38
C SER A 64 -23.55 22.72 -0.93
N LYS A 65 -24.87 22.65 -0.69
CA LYS A 65 -25.43 22.66 0.67
C LYS A 65 -25.55 21.25 1.28
N GLU A 66 -25.34 20.23 0.45
CA GLU A 66 -25.46 18.83 0.82
C GLU A 66 -24.08 18.16 0.75
N MET A 67 -23.92 17.05 1.46
CA MET A 67 -22.71 16.24 1.41
C MET A 67 -22.52 15.66 0.00
N VAL A 68 -21.33 15.87 -0.57
CA VAL A 68 -20.94 15.29 -1.85
C VAL A 68 -20.40 13.88 -1.60
N VAL A 69 -20.98 12.87 -2.23
CA VAL A 69 -20.54 11.48 -2.11
C VAL A 69 -20.29 10.89 -3.49
N GLU A 70 -19.03 10.56 -3.76
CA GLU A 70 -18.64 9.88 -4.99
C GLU A 70 -17.70 8.73 -4.68
N VAL A 71 -18.21 7.50 -4.68
CA VAL A 71 -17.42 6.29 -4.43
C VAL A 71 -17.61 5.33 -5.59
N TRP A 72 -16.52 5.04 -6.29
CA TRP A 72 -16.56 4.11 -7.41
C TRP A 72 -16.50 2.66 -6.91
N SER A 73 -17.41 1.84 -7.40
CA SER A 73 -17.52 0.42 -7.03
C SER A 73 -16.45 -0.46 -7.69
N LYS A 74 -15.79 0.04 -8.73
CA LYS A 74 -14.73 -0.67 -9.45
C LYS A 74 -13.49 0.19 -9.53
N GLU A 75 -12.35 -0.48 -9.51
CA GLU A 75 -11.07 0.12 -9.81
C GLU A 75 -11.04 0.65 -11.25
N GLY A 76 -10.45 1.82 -11.42
CA GLY A 76 -10.08 2.38 -12.73
C GLY A 76 -8.63 2.07 -13.06
N ASP A 77 -8.16 2.62 -14.16
CA ASP A 77 -6.76 2.56 -14.55
C ASP A 77 -5.85 3.25 -13.54
N VAL A 78 -4.58 2.92 -13.56
CA VAL A 78 -3.55 3.64 -12.82
C VAL A 78 -3.42 5.03 -13.43
N ILE A 79 -3.51 6.06 -12.58
CA ILE A 79 -3.38 7.45 -13.02
C ILE A 79 -2.02 7.96 -12.62
N GLU A 80 -1.19 8.17 -13.62
CA GLU A 80 0.15 8.72 -13.45
C GLU A 80 0.13 10.25 -13.31
N ASN A 81 1.27 10.83 -12.93
CA ASN A 81 1.50 12.28 -12.85
C ASN A 81 0.52 13.02 -11.92
N THR A 82 -0.06 12.33 -10.94
CA THR A 82 -0.88 13.00 -9.92
C THR A 82 0.03 13.88 -9.05
N PRO A 83 -0.28 15.18 -8.87
CA PRO A 83 0.52 16.07 -8.03
C PRO A 83 0.67 15.53 -6.61
N VAL A 84 1.90 15.38 -6.14
CA VAL A 84 2.21 14.90 -4.79
C VAL A 84 2.95 15.97 -4.01
N THR A 85 2.38 16.37 -2.86
CA THR A 85 3.08 17.21 -1.90
C THR A 85 3.79 16.32 -0.87
N ARG A 86 5.11 16.39 -0.82
CA ARG A 86 5.93 15.61 0.10
C ARG A 86 6.33 16.45 1.30
N ALA A 87 6.00 15.98 2.51
CA ALA A 87 6.27 16.68 3.76
C ALA A 87 7.76 16.65 4.18
N ASN A 88 8.51 15.64 3.73
CA ASN A 88 9.92 15.43 4.06
C ASN A 88 10.79 15.66 2.83
N GLY A 89 11.84 16.49 2.95
CA GLY A 89 12.81 16.72 1.88
C GLY A 89 13.89 15.63 1.72
N HIS A 90 13.88 14.58 2.56
CA HIS A 90 14.92 13.55 2.54
C HIS A 90 14.42 12.18 2.15
N LYS A 91 13.12 11.90 2.37
CA LYS A 91 12.49 10.59 2.15
C LYS A 91 11.24 10.75 1.33
N ALA A 92 11.05 9.87 0.37
CA ALA A 92 9.85 9.81 -0.45
C ALA A 92 9.23 8.41 -0.44
N TRP A 93 7.91 8.38 -0.57
CA TRP A 93 7.12 7.17 -0.81
C TRP A 93 6.80 7.10 -2.30
N VAL A 94 7.07 5.96 -2.92
CA VAL A 94 6.80 5.72 -4.34
C VAL A 94 5.86 4.53 -4.44
N ASN A 95 4.62 4.77 -4.82
CA ASN A 95 3.70 3.66 -5.12
C ASN A 95 4.16 2.98 -6.40
N ILE A 96 4.26 1.66 -6.38
CA ILE A 96 4.63 0.86 -7.54
C ILE A 96 3.46 0.03 -8.07
N MET A 97 2.48 -0.23 -7.22
CA MET A 97 1.29 -0.99 -7.57
C MET A 97 0.14 -0.71 -6.60
N TYR A 98 -1.08 -1.07 -7.00
CA TYR A 98 -2.31 -0.95 -6.22
C TYR A 98 -3.07 -2.27 -6.22
N GLY A 99 -3.85 -2.52 -5.15
CA GLY A 99 -4.70 -3.70 -5.03
C GLY A 99 -3.94 -4.96 -4.61
N CYS A 100 -4.66 -6.07 -4.46
CA CYS A 100 -4.08 -7.36 -4.08
C CYS A 100 -5.01 -8.52 -4.47
N ASN A 101 -4.45 -9.56 -5.08
CA ASN A 101 -5.18 -10.76 -5.52
C ASN A 101 -5.10 -11.93 -4.53
N LYS A 102 -4.58 -11.72 -3.30
CA LYS A 102 -4.33 -12.84 -2.37
C LYS A 102 -5.56 -13.32 -1.61
N PHE A 103 -6.56 -12.48 -1.39
CA PHE A 103 -7.80 -12.82 -0.69
C PHE A 103 -7.60 -13.53 0.65
N CYS A 104 -6.59 -13.09 1.44
CA CYS A 104 -6.45 -13.56 2.82
C CYS A 104 -7.74 -13.29 3.60
N THR A 105 -8.23 -14.29 4.35
CA THR A 105 -9.60 -14.28 4.91
C THR A 105 -9.91 -13.15 5.91
N TYR A 106 -8.87 -12.53 6.47
CA TYR A 106 -8.96 -11.40 7.39
C TYR A 106 -8.75 -10.04 6.70
N CYS A 107 -8.46 -10.02 5.39
CA CYS A 107 -8.00 -8.82 4.71
C CYS A 107 -9.08 -8.18 3.85
N ILE A 108 -9.32 -6.87 4.07
CA ILE A 108 -10.29 -6.09 3.31
C ILE A 108 -9.72 -5.53 2.00
N VAL A 109 -8.41 -5.59 1.78
CA VAL A 109 -7.74 -4.93 0.66
C VAL A 109 -8.32 -5.29 -0.72
N PRO A 110 -8.57 -6.58 -1.07
CA PRO A 110 -9.15 -6.92 -2.38
C PRO A 110 -10.49 -6.25 -2.65
N TYR A 111 -11.26 -5.99 -1.61
CA TYR A 111 -12.60 -5.39 -1.70
C TYR A 111 -12.55 -3.86 -1.77
N THR A 112 -11.56 -3.23 -1.13
CA THR A 112 -11.48 -1.77 -1.05
C THR A 112 -10.48 -1.15 -2.00
N ARG A 113 -9.51 -1.92 -2.51
CA ARG A 113 -8.50 -1.46 -3.46
C ARG A 113 -8.53 -2.19 -4.79
N GLY A 114 -9.34 -3.24 -4.91
CA GLY A 114 -9.53 -4.01 -6.12
C GLY A 114 -8.35 -4.94 -6.45
N LYS A 115 -8.29 -5.35 -7.71
CA LYS A 115 -7.25 -6.23 -8.24
C LYS A 115 -5.88 -5.55 -8.26
N GLU A 116 -4.84 -6.38 -8.34
CA GLU A 116 -3.47 -5.91 -8.57
C GLU A 116 -3.40 -5.11 -9.88
N ARG A 117 -2.77 -3.94 -9.81
CA ARG A 117 -2.50 -3.03 -10.94
C ARG A 117 -1.14 -2.41 -10.71
N SER A 118 -0.18 -2.84 -11.49
CA SER A 118 1.19 -2.33 -11.48
C SER A 118 1.29 -1.03 -12.28
N ARG A 119 2.13 -0.12 -11.85
CA ARG A 119 2.56 1.03 -12.66
C ARG A 119 3.60 0.55 -13.67
N LEU A 120 3.69 1.24 -14.79
CA LEU A 120 4.76 0.98 -15.74
C LEU A 120 6.14 1.26 -15.11
N MET A 121 7.11 0.42 -15.43
CA MET A 121 8.45 0.53 -14.85
C MET A 121 9.10 1.86 -15.19
N ASP A 122 8.96 2.33 -16.43
CA ASP A 122 9.53 3.58 -16.89
C ASP A 122 9.01 4.79 -16.09
N ASP A 123 7.71 4.82 -15.77
CA ASP A 123 7.10 5.89 -14.97
C ASP A 123 7.66 5.90 -13.53
N ILE A 124 7.88 4.72 -12.94
CA ILE A 124 8.49 4.58 -11.62
C ILE A 124 9.94 5.06 -11.64
N ILE A 125 10.71 4.66 -12.64
CA ILE A 125 12.13 5.03 -12.79
C ILE A 125 12.27 6.54 -13.03
N GLU A 126 11.39 7.15 -13.84
CA GLU A 126 11.36 8.59 -14.04
C GLU A 126 11.06 9.33 -12.74
N GLU A 127 10.06 8.89 -11.97
CA GLU A 127 9.75 9.46 -10.66
C GLU A 127 10.95 9.37 -9.71
N VAL A 128 11.63 8.22 -9.65
CA VAL A 128 12.81 8.03 -8.78
C VAL A 128 13.98 8.93 -9.21
N LYS A 129 14.24 9.05 -10.51
CA LYS A 129 15.26 9.97 -11.04
C LYS A 129 14.94 11.43 -10.69
N GLY A 130 13.68 11.84 -10.84
CA GLY A 130 13.21 13.16 -10.44
C GLY A 130 13.41 13.42 -8.95
N LEU A 131 13.05 12.48 -8.10
CA LEU A 131 13.26 12.57 -6.64
C LEU A 131 14.75 12.71 -6.29
N LYS A 132 15.62 11.94 -6.93
CA LYS A 132 17.07 12.06 -6.74
C LYS A 132 17.58 13.43 -7.15
N ALA A 133 17.12 13.97 -8.29
CA ALA A 133 17.48 15.31 -8.75
C ALA A 133 17.03 16.42 -7.79
N ASP A 134 15.86 16.22 -7.15
CA ASP A 134 15.31 17.11 -6.12
C ASP A 134 16.01 16.97 -4.75
N GLY A 135 17.04 16.10 -4.64
CA GLY A 135 17.86 15.93 -3.44
C GLY A 135 17.36 14.92 -2.42
N TYR A 136 16.33 14.13 -2.76
CA TYR A 136 15.89 13.02 -1.89
C TYR A 136 16.96 11.94 -1.80
N GLN A 137 17.19 11.43 -0.59
CA GLN A 137 18.22 10.44 -0.29
C GLN A 137 17.64 9.03 -0.09
N GLU A 138 16.39 8.91 0.30
CA GLU A 138 15.74 7.63 0.58
C GLU A 138 14.38 7.56 -0.10
N ILE A 139 14.11 6.43 -0.72
CA ILE A 139 12.75 6.08 -1.18
C ILE A 139 12.27 4.79 -0.53
N THR A 140 10.96 4.68 -0.39
CA THR A 140 10.31 3.42 -0.03
C THR A 140 9.30 3.06 -1.10
N LEU A 141 9.49 1.93 -1.76
CA LEU A 141 8.56 1.37 -2.72
C LEU A 141 7.34 0.80 -1.98
N LEU A 142 6.15 1.20 -2.40
CA LEU A 142 4.89 0.86 -1.76
C LEU A 142 3.95 0.10 -2.69
N GLY A 143 3.26 -0.87 -2.10
CA GLY A 143 2.16 -1.60 -2.71
C GLY A 143 1.40 -2.34 -1.63
N GLN A 144 0.37 -3.08 -1.97
CA GLN A 144 -0.34 -3.98 -1.05
C GLN A 144 0.30 -5.38 -1.03
N ASN A 145 1.07 -5.71 -2.07
CA ASN A 145 1.93 -6.87 -2.17
C ASN A 145 3.03 -6.58 -3.21
N VAL A 146 4.09 -5.90 -2.82
CA VAL A 146 5.14 -5.42 -3.73
C VAL A 146 5.81 -6.55 -4.53
N ASN A 147 5.88 -7.76 -3.98
CA ASN A 147 6.46 -8.94 -4.65
C ASN A 147 5.64 -9.43 -5.86
N SER A 148 4.37 -9.00 -5.97
CA SER A 148 3.52 -9.32 -7.13
C SER A 148 3.65 -8.30 -8.26
N TYR A 149 4.50 -7.28 -8.12
CA TYR A 149 4.69 -6.27 -9.14
C TYR A 149 4.98 -6.92 -10.51
N GLY A 150 4.37 -6.38 -11.54
CA GLY A 150 4.56 -6.78 -12.92
C GLY A 150 3.70 -7.93 -13.40
N LYS A 151 3.12 -8.75 -12.51
CA LYS A 151 2.32 -9.94 -12.89
C LYS A 151 1.06 -9.64 -13.73
N ASP A 152 0.61 -8.41 -13.74
CA ASP A 152 -0.55 -7.92 -14.48
C ASP A 152 -0.16 -7.08 -15.72
N LEU A 153 1.13 -6.87 -15.96
CA LEU A 153 1.65 -6.20 -17.14
C LEU A 153 1.82 -7.18 -18.30
N GLU A 154 1.79 -6.66 -19.52
CA GLU A 154 2.06 -7.45 -20.74
C GLU A 154 3.55 -7.70 -20.92
N GLU A 155 4.39 -6.80 -20.41
CA GLU A 155 5.84 -6.91 -20.40
C GLU A 155 6.29 -7.91 -19.34
N ASP A 156 7.36 -8.63 -19.63
CA ASP A 156 7.95 -9.63 -18.71
C ASP A 156 8.81 -8.95 -17.63
N TYR A 157 8.18 -8.11 -16.82
CA TYR A 157 8.79 -7.45 -15.68
C TYR A 157 8.30 -8.06 -14.38
N ASP A 158 9.22 -8.15 -13.42
CA ASP A 158 8.89 -8.56 -12.07
C ASP A 158 9.47 -7.59 -11.03
N PHE A 159 9.25 -7.88 -9.74
CA PHE A 159 9.76 -7.02 -8.68
C PHE A 159 11.29 -7.05 -8.56
N ALA A 160 11.95 -8.14 -8.90
CA ALA A 160 13.43 -8.23 -8.90
C ALA A 160 14.01 -7.29 -9.95
N THR A 161 13.47 -7.35 -11.17
CA THR A 161 13.85 -6.46 -12.27
C THR A 161 13.62 -4.99 -11.91
N LEU A 162 12.47 -4.66 -11.33
CA LEU A 162 12.19 -3.29 -10.88
C LEU A 162 13.17 -2.83 -9.81
N LEU A 163 13.48 -3.67 -8.80
CA LEU A 163 14.45 -3.33 -7.76
C LEU A 163 15.83 -3.03 -8.35
N GLU A 164 16.26 -3.84 -9.30
CA GLU A 164 17.53 -3.66 -10.00
C GLU A 164 17.57 -2.32 -10.74
N GLU A 165 16.56 -2.02 -11.56
CA GLU A 165 16.50 -0.77 -12.32
C GLU A 165 16.42 0.46 -11.39
N VAL A 166 15.65 0.37 -10.30
CA VAL A 166 15.63 1.41 -9.27
C VAL A 166 17.00 1.59 -8.62
N ALA A 167 17.72 0.50 -8.31
CA ALA A 167 19.06 0.56 -7.73
C ALA A 167 20.06 1.25 -8.67
N LYS A 168 19.99 0.96 -9.99
CA LYS A 168 20.82 1.59 -11.04
C LYS A 168 20.61 3.11 -11.15
N THR A 169 19.49 3.67 -10.67
CA THR A 169 19.33 5.13 -10.62
C THR A 169 20.34 5.81 -9.70
N GLY A 170 20.92 5.04 -8.77
CA GLY A 170 21.91 5.51 -7.80
C GLY A 170 21.33 6.42 -6.72
N ILE A 171 20.03 6.32 -6.41
CA ILE A 171 19.47 6.92 -5.18
C ILE A 171 20.11 6.24 -3.97
N ALA A 172 20.39 6.99 -2.90
CA ALA A 172 21.28 6.51 -1.83
C ALA A 172 20.68 5.37 -1.00
N ARG A 173 19.36 5.33 -0.83
CA ARG A 173 18.69 4.27 -0.06
C ARG A 173 17.35 3.89 -0.67
N ILE A 174 17.18 2.60 -0.86
CA ILE A 174 15.94 1.99 -1.36
C ILE A 174 15.41 1.06 -0.28
N ARG A 175 14.14 1.25 0.06
CA ARG A 175 13.37 0.37 0.92
C ARG A 175 12.11 -0.08 0.20
N PHE A 176 11.55 -1.17 0.63
CA PHE A 176 10.24 -1.62 0.22
C PHE A 176 9.49 -2.20 1.43
N THR A 177 8.17 -2.27 1.34
CA THR A 177 7.35 -2.83 2.42
C THR A 177 6.15 -3.55 1.85
N THR A 178 5.49 -4.36 2.69
CA THR A 178 4.30 -5.14 2.33
C THR A 178 4.64 -6.29 1.39
N SER A 179 5.64 -7.10 1.78
CA SER A 179 5.99 -8.34 1.10
C SER A 179 5.08 -9.49 1.52
N HIS A 180 4.83 -10.42 0.61
CA HIS A 180 4.10 -11.65 0.89
C HIS A 180 5.06 -12.85 0.73
N PRO A 181 5.21 -13.73 1.74
CA PRO A 181 6.17 -14.84 1.68
C PRO A 181 6.05 -15.73 0.43
N TRP A 182 4.84 -15.95 -0.04
CA TRP A 182 4.59 -16.77 -1.24
C TRP A 182 5.23 -16.23 -2.52
N ASP A 183 5.31 -14.91 -2.65
CA ASP A 183 5.83 -14.28 -3.88
C ASP A 183 7.31 -13.89 -3.75
N PHE A 184 7.97 -14.23 -2.65
CA PHE A 184 9.37 -13.86 -2.42
C PHE A 184 10.30 -14.86 -3.10
N SER A 185 11.00 -14.44 -4.15
CA SER A 185 11.88 -15.30 -4.93
C SER A 185 13.34 -15.23 -4.47
N ARG A 186 14.13 -16.25 -4.85
CA ARG A 186 15.58 -16.24 -4.64
C ARG A 186 16.26 -15.09 -5.39
N GLU A 187 15.79 -14.78 -6.58
CA GLU A 187 16.30 -13.69 -7.40
C GLU A 187 16.13 -12.33 -6.70
N MET A 188 14.98 -12.08 -6.05
CA MET A 188 14.81 -10.88 -5.22
C MET A 188 15.87 -10.79 -4.11
N ILE A 189 16.18 -11.92 -3.44
CA ILE A 189 17.19 -11.97 -2.37
C ILE A 189 18.58 -11.63 -2.95
N GLU A 190 18.92 -12.20 -4.11
CA GLU A 190 20.20 -11.97 -4.78
C GLU A 190 20.37 -10.50 -5.21
N ILE A 191 19.32 -9.88 -5.77
CA ILE A 191 19.32 -8.45 -6.13
C ILE A 191 19.46 -7.56 -4.89
N ILE A 192 18.75 -7.86 -3.81
CA ILE A 192 18.88 -7.09 -2.54
C ILE A 192 20.33 -7.16 -2.03
N ASN A 193 20.96 -8.32 -2.11
CA ASN A 193 22.34 -8.52 -1.67
C ASN A 193 23.40 -7.90 -2.60
N GLN A 194 23.07 -7.76 -3.90
CA GLN A 194 23.99 -7.27 -4.93
C GLN A 194 24.17 -5.75 -4.87
N TYR A 195 23.14 -5.00 -4.48
CA TYR A 195 23.14 -3.54 -4.54
C TYR A 195 23.18 -2.90 -3.15
N ASP A 196 24.31 -2.24 -2.81
CA ASP A 196 24.55 -1.61 -1.51
C ASP A 196 23.50 -0.53 -1.13
N ASN A 197 22.84 0.06 -2.11
CA ASN A 197 21.80 1.06 -1.91
C ASN A 197 20.42 0.46 -1.64
N ILE A 198 20.23 -0.85 -1.77
CA ILE A 198 19.02 -1.53 -1.29
C ILE A 198 19.24 -1.93 0.17
N MET A 199 18.40 -1.43 1.06
CA MET A 199 18.58 -1.69 2.48
C MET A 199 18.30 -3.16 2.82
N PRO A 200 19.20 -3.86 3.57
CA PRO A 200 19.02 -5.26 3.98
C PRO A 200 17.99 -5.35 5.12
N TYR A 201 16.78 -4.95 4.85
CA TYR A 201 15.64 -4.95 5.76
C TYR A 201 14.40 -5.46 5.02
N ILE A 202 13.83 -6.55 5.50
CA ILE A 202 12.68 -7.19 4.89
C ILE A 202 11.56 -7.29 5.92
N HIS A 203 10.39 -6.74 5.60
CA HIS A 203 9.16 -6.98 6.34
C HIS A 203 8.44 -8.17 5.70
N LEU A 204 8.40 -9.30 6.42
CA LEU A 204 7.90 -10.59 5.92
C LEU A 204 6.85 -11.17 6.88
N PRO A 205 5.59 -10.73 6.79
CA PRO A 205 4.53 -11.13 7.72
C PRO A 205 4.20 -12.62 7.62
N VAL A 206 4.49 -13.40 8.68
CA VAL A 206 4.13 -14.82 8.76
C VAL A 206 2.65 -15.01 9.10
N GLN A 207 2.08 -14.14 9.90
CA GLN A 207 0.72 -14.11 10.43
C GLN A 207 0.42 -15.17 11.49
N SER A 208 0.87 -16.42 11.34
CA SER A 208 0.77 -17.49 12.37
C SER A 208 1.93 -18.47 12.24
N GLY A 209 2.36 -19.03 13.36
CA GLY A 209 3.31 -20.13 13.41
C GLY A 209 2.68 -21.52 13.25
N ASN A 210 1.38 -21.61 13.01
CA ASN A 210 0.64 -22.86 12.85
C ASN A 210 0.13 -23.00 11.41
N THR A 211 0.49 -24.10 10.74
CA THR A 211 0.13 -24.36 9.34
C THR A 211 -1.39 -24.46 9.12
N GLU A 212 -2.16 -25.04 10.06
CA GLU A 212 -3.62 -25.12 9.91
C GLU A 212 -4.26 -23.72 10.02
N ILE A 213 -3.75 -22.86 10.92
CA ILE A 213 -4.21 -21.47 11.00
C ILE A 213 -3.83 -20.70 9.74
N LEU A 214 -2.61 -20.86 9.22
CA LEU A 214 -2.23 -20.26 7.93
C LEU A 214 -3.16 -20.66 6.80
N LYS A 215 -3.57 -21.92 6.75
CA LYS A 215 -4.54 -22.43 5.78
C LYS A 215 -5.92 -21.77 5.94
N LEU A 216 -6.42 -21.65 7.18
CA LEU A 216 -7.67 -20.94 7.48
C LEU A 216 -7.57 -19.44 7.11
N MET A 217 -6.42 -18.84 7.27
CA MET A 217 -6.12 -17.47 6.86
C MET A 217 -6.00 -17.29 5.33
N GLY A 218 -6.00 -18.38 4.55
CA GLY A 218 -5.83 -18.36 3.10
C GLY A 218 -4.39 -18.02 2.65
N ARG A 219 -3.37 -18.30 3.52
CA ARG A 219 -1.98 -17.90 3.24
C ARG A 219 -1.27 -18.77 2.23
N ARG A 220 -1.77 -19.98 1.91
CA ARG A 220 -1.27 -20.91 0.88
C ARG A 220 0.22 -21.27 0.99
N TYR A 221 0.82 -21.17 2.17
CA TYR A 221 2.14 -21.70 2.52
C TYR A 221 2.08 -22.29 3.92
N THR A 222 3.00 -23.21 4.22
CA THR A 222 3.15 -23.81 5.54
C THR A 222 4.17 -23.04 6.38
N ARG A 223 4.19 -23.32 7.70
CA ARG A 223 5.23 -22.81 8.59
C ARG A 223 6.64 -23.19 8.09
N GLU A 224 6.80 -24.43 7.65
CA GLU A 224 8.07 -24.97 7.15
C GLU A 224 8.56 -24.19 5.92
N GLN A 225 7.69 -23.96 4.95
CA GLN A 225 8.02 -23.15 3.75
C GLN A 225 8.41 -21.72 4.11
N TYR A 226 7.75 -21.12 5.12
CA TYR A 226 8.15 -19.81 5.62
C TYR A 226 9.55 -19.84 6.24
N LEU A 227 9.87 -20.87 7.04
CA LEU A 227 11.19 -21.04 7.65
C LEU A 227 12.27 -21.32 6.61
N GLU A 228 11.98 -22.09 5.57
CA GLU A 228 12.89 -22.30 4.42
C GLU A 228 13.24 -20.96 3.76
N LEU A 229 12.24 -20.13 3.47
CA LEU A 229 12.47 -18.79 2.94
C LEU A 229 13.30 -17.92 3.91
N PHE A 230 12.96 -17.95 5.20
CA PHE A 230 13.74 -17.22 6.22
C PHE A 230 15.21 -17.66 6.24
N HIS A 231 15.48 -18.96 6.21
CA HIS A 231 16.85 -19.49 6.18
C HIS A 231 17.57 -19.13 4.88
N MET A 232 16.89 -19.17 3.72
CA MET A 232 17.45 -18.76 2.44
C MET A 232 17.87 -17.27 2.47
N ILE A 233 17.05 -16.39 3.04
CA ILE A 233 17.40 -14.97 3.20
C ILE A 233 18.65 -14.83 4.09
N LYS A 234 18.68 -15.56 5.23
CA LYS A 234 19.79 -15.50 6.18
C LYS A 234 21.08 -16.13 5.66
N GLU A 235 20.99 -17.11 4.78
CA GLU A 235 22.16 -17.70 4.11
C GLU A 235 22.85 -16.71 3.17
N VAL A 236 22.05 -15.97 2.37
CA VAL A 236 22.58 -15.00 1.41
C VAL A 236 22.95 -13.69 2.09
N MET A 237 22.15 -13.23 3.05
CA MET A 237 22.30 -11.98 3.79
C MET A 237 22.24 -12.21 5.30
N PRO A 238 23.33 -12.66 5.97
CA PRO A 238 23.31 -12.96 7.41
C PRO A 238 22.87 -11.80 8.29
N ASP A 239 23.25 -10.58 7.93
CA ASP A 239 22.96 -9.35 8.67
C ASP A 239 21.60 -8.70 8.30
N CYS A 240 20.84 -9.29 7.38
CA CYS A 240 19.51 -8.77 7.00
C CYS A 240 18.57 -8.76 8.20
N SER A 241 17.97 -7.60 8.48
CA SER A 241 16.91 -7.48 9.48
C SER A 241 15.58 -7.95 8.90
N ILE A 242 14.97 -8.96 9.53
CA ILE A 242 13.64 -9.47 9.13
C ILE A 242 12.64 -9.12 10.24
N THR A 243 11.55 -8.46 9.87
CA THR A 243 10.42 -8.20 10.76
C THR A 243 9.18 -8.93 10.27
N THR A 244 8.28 -9.22 11.19
CA THR A 244 7.05 -9.98 10.89
C THR A 244 5.88 -9.46 11.72
N ASP A 245 4.66 -9.76 11.26
CA ASP A 245 3.42 -9.60 12.01
C ASP A 245 2.86 -10.98 12.37
N ILE A 246 2.24 -11.07 13.55
CA ILE A 246 1.55 -12.26 14.04
C ILE A 246 0.16 -11.85 14.52
N ILE A 247 -0.86 -12.57 14.06
CA ILE A 247 -2.24 -12.46 14.53
C ILE A 247 -2.47 -13.59 15.53
N VAL A 248 -2.93 -13.23 16.73
CA VAL A 248 -3.29 -14.18 17.78
C VAL A 248 -4.80 -14.18 18.01
N GLY A 249 -5.36 -15.32 18.42
CA GLY A 249 -6.80 -15.48 18.63
C GLY A 249 -7.59 -15.49 17.33
N PHE A 250 -7.00 -15.99 16.25
CA PHE A 250 -7.73 -16.19 14.99
C PHE A 250 -8.86 -17.23 15.19
N PRO A 251 -10.02 -17.11 14.53
CA PRO A 251 -11.10 -18.10 14.66
C PRO A 251 -10.60 -19.54 14.48
N ASN A 252 -10.94 -20.41 15.43
CA ASN A 252 -10.50 -21.80 15.59
C ASN A 252 -9.02 -21.98 16.00
N GLU A 253 -8.31 -20.92 16.38
CA GLU A 253 -7.00 -21.06 17.02
C GLU A 253 -7.21 -21.52 18.47
N THR A 254 -6.46 -22.57 18.88
CA THR A 254 -6.44 -23.09 20.26
C THR A 254 -5.21 -22.60 20.99
N GLU A 255 -5.24 -22.70 22.33
CA GLU A 255 -4.06 -22.44 23.18
C GLU A 255 -2.89 -23.38 22.90
#